data_a426da3572c649563c22492093abb9e6
#
_entry.id   a426da3572c649563c22492093abb9e6
#
_cell.length_a   1.000
_cell.length_b   1.000
_cell.length_c   1.000
_cell.angle_alpha   90.00
_cell.angle_beta   90.00
_cell.angle_gamma   90.00
#
_symmetry.space_group_name_H-M   'P 1'
#
loop_
_entity.id
_entity.type
_entity.pdbx_description
1 polymer ?
#
loop_
_entity_poly.entity_id
_entity_poly.type
_entity_poly.pdbx_seq_one_letter_code
_entity_poly.pdbx_strand_id
1 'polypeptide(L)'
;MKKCLYIITGPTGVGKTDFALSYAQKKGAEIVSCDASLVYRGMDIGTAKPTREDRALVPHHLIDLNPVDQPYGIMSYVNDAQAAVADIFVRGKSVVITGGSGLYLKSFFVPVTDSVKVSDLVRAEVADLYSLGGLDKLLEELRCRSPEGIGNLDVNNPRRVLRALERCITTGKALPLLQAEFSA
;
A
#
# COMPACT_ATOMS: atom_id res chain seq x y z
N MET A 1 -13.61 22.09 -16.70
CA MET A 1 -12.21 21.69 -17.00
C MET A 1 -12.13 20.18 -16.96
N LYS A 2 -11.26 19.57 -17.78
CA LYS A 2 -11.04 18.11 -17.75
C LYS A 2 -10.36 17.73 -16.45
N LYS A 3 -10.95 16.79 -15.69
CA LYS A 3 -10.36 16.25 -14.45
C LYS A 3 -9.19 15.36 -14.83
N CYS A 4 -8.02 15.61 -14.24
CA CYS A 4 -6.79 14.85 -14.52
C CYS A 4 -6.17 14.34 -13.23
N LEU A 5 -5.55 13.18 -13.31
CA LEU A 5 -4.67 12.65 -12.27
C LEU A 5 -3.23 12.79 -12.78
N TYR A 6 -2.41 13.54 -12.05
CA TYR A 6 -1.00 13.77 -12.34
C TYR A 6 -0.17 13.00 -11.32
N ILE A 7 0.93 12.41 -11.75
CA ILE A 7 1.83 11.67 -10.87
C ILE A 7 3.21 12.31 -10.91
N ILE A 8 3.72 12.67 -9.73
CA ILE A 8 5.05 13.25 -9.53
C ILE A 8 5.83 12.30 -8.62
N THR A 9 6.78 11.58 -9.18
CA THR A 9 7.61 10.60 -8.47
C THR A 9 9.09 10.81 -8.78
N GLY A 10 9.96 10.25 -7.96
CA GLY A 10 11.42 10.34 -8.11
C GLY A 10 12.13 10.04 -6.78
N PRO A 11 13.46 10.02 -6.73
CA PRO A 11 14.24 9.73 -5.53
C PRO A 11 14.00 10.74 -4.42
N THR A 12 14.32 10.34 -3.17
CA THR A 12 14.26 11.24 -2.01
C THR A 12 15.23 12.41 -2.17
N GLY A 13 14.85 13.61 -1.72
CA GLY A 13 15.69 14.80 -1.75
C GLY A 13 15.74 15.56 -3.07
N VAL A 14 15.01 15.14 -4.11
CA VAL A 14 15.02 15.76 -5.44
C VAL A 14 14.08 16.99 -5.58
N GLY A 15 13.42 17.42 -4.51
CA GLY A 15 12.50 18.56 -4.54
C GLY A 15 11.07 18.24 -5.03
N LYS A 16 10.64 16.96 -4.97
CA LYS A 16 9.28 16.56 -5.40
C LYS A 16 8.18 17.34 -4.70
N THR A 17 8.32 17.57 -3.41
CA THR A 17 7.29 18.24 -2.58
C THR A 17 7.04 19.64 -3.06
N ASP A 18 8.08 20.45 -3.23
CA ASP A 18 7.97 21.86 -3.66
C ASP A 18 7.43 21.94 -5.09
N PHE A 19 7.92 21.03 -5.95
CA PHE A 19 7.42 20.96 -7.33
C PHE A 19 5.93 20.57 -7.36
N ALA A 20 5.51 19.57 -6.57
CA ALA A 20 4.12 19.12 -6.49
C ALA A 20 3.20 20.24 -5.97
N LEU A 21 3.64 20.96 -4.93
CA LEU A 21 2.91 22.09 -4.37
C LEU A 21 2.69 23.19 -5.42
N SER A 22 3.76 23.66 -6.06
CA SER A 22 3.71 24.68 -7.11
C SER A 22 2.84 24.23 -8.29
N TYR A 23 2.98 22.96 -8.71
CA TYR A 23 2.21 22.42 -9.82
C TYR A 23 0.72 22.31 -9.48
N ALA A 24 0.39 21.84 -8.27
CA ALA A 24 -0.99 21.72 -7.80
C ALA A 24 -1.68 23.10 -7.73
N GLN A 25 -1.00 24.11 -7.18
CA GLN A 25 -1.50 25.49 -7.16
C GLN A 25 -1.81 25.98 -8.58
N LYS A 26 -0.88 25.84 -9.51
CA LYS A 26 -1.03 26.27 -10.90
C LYS A 26 -2.18 25.57 -11.64
N LYS A 27 -2.49 24.32 -11.26
CA LYS A 27 -3.55 23.51 -11.88
C LYS A 27 -4.88 23.56 -11.13
N GLY A 28 -4.95 24.24 -9.99
CA GLY A 28 -6.13 24.17 -9.10
C GLY A 28 -6.41 22.74 -8.62
N ALA A 29 -5.37 21.94 -8.44
CA ALA A 29 -5.43 20.55 -8.03
C ALA A 29 -5.22 20.40 -6.52
N GLU A 30 -5.58 19.22 -5.98
CA GLU A 30 -5.26 18.82 -4.61
C GLU A 30 -4.22 17.69 -4.61
N ILE A 31 -3.45 17.60 -3.53
CA ILE A 31 -2.37 16.62 -3.42
C ILE A 31 -2.84 15.39 -2.64
N VAL A 32 -2.55 14.20 -3.17
CA VAL A 32 -2.70 12.93 -2.46
C VAL A 32 -1.30 12.37 -2.22
N SER A 33 -0.94 12.18 -0.95
CA SER A 33 0.37 11.64 -0.56
C SER A 33 0.51 10.17 -0.95
N CYS A 34 1.66 9.83 -1.52
CA CYS A 34 2.07 8.47 -1.87
C CYS A 34 3.34 8.09 -1.08
N ASP A 35 3.31 8.34 0.24
CA ASP A 35 4.41 8.07 1.15
C ASP A 35 3.92 7.31 2.39
N ALA A 36 4.58 6.19 2.71
CA ALA A 36 4.16 5.31 3.80
C ALA A 36 4.42 5.88 5.19
N SER A 37 5.28 6.90 5.32
CA SER A 37 5.59 7.54 6.61
C SER A 37 4.68 8.72 6.92
N LEU A 38 4.22 9.44 5.90
CA LEU A 38 3.43 10.66 6.09
C LEU A 38 2.02 10.41 6.63
N VAL A 39 1.53 9.18 6.51
CA VAL A 39 0.21 8.79 7.02
C VAL A 39 0.14 8.81 8.55
N TYR A 40 1.28 8.67 9.23
CA TYR A 40 1.32 8.60 10.68
C TYR A 40 1.35 9.97 11.33
N ARG A 41 0.48 10.17 12.33
CA ARG A 41 0.42 11.39 13.16
C ARG A 41 1.67 11.48 14.02
N GLY A 42 2.23 12.70 14.13
CA GLY A 42 3.39 12.95 14.97
C GLY A 42 4.74 12.50 14.39
N MET A 43 4.76 11.85 13.21
CA MET A 43 6.00 11.56 12.49
C MET A 43 6.38 12.73 11.59
N ASP A 44 6.75 13.87 12.19
CA ASP A 44 6.94 15.12 11.47
C ASP A 44 8.42 15.39 11.16
N ILE A 45 9.33 14.80 11.93
CA ILE A 45 10.78 14.98 11.78
C ILE A 45 11.36 13.82 10.96
N GLY A 46 12.19 14.13 9.98
CA GLY A 46 12.87 13.12 9.13
C GLY A 46 12.02 12.50 8.03
N THR A 47 10.73 12.87 7.92
CA THR A 47 9.80 12.34 6.91
C THR A 47 9.54 13.30 5.75
N ALA A 48 10.12 14.49 5.77
CA ALA A 48 9.85 15.57 4.82
C ALA A 48 8.35 15.88 4.68
N LYS A 49 7.59 15.81 5.79
CA LYS A 49 6.17 16.11 5.83
C LYS A 49 5.93 17.57 5.45
N PRO A 50 4.96 17.85 4.55
CA PRO A 50 4.57 19.21 4.19
C PRO A 50 4.20 20.03 5.44
N THR A 51 4.66 21.26 5.49
CA THR A 51 4.39 22.17 6.60
C THR A 51 2.90 22.52 6.71
N ARG A 52 2.50 23.15 7.79
CA ARG A 52 1.11 23.66 7.91
C ARG A 52 0.81 24.73 6.87
N GLU A 53 1.80 25.55 6.56
CA GLU A 53 1.75 26.60 5.54
C GLU A 53 1.53 25.98 4.15
N ASP A 54 2.29 24.95 3.79
CA ASP A 54 2.13 24.23 2.53
C ASP A 54 0.73 23.63 2.40
N ARG A 55 0.24 23.02 3.48
CA ARG A 55 -1.11 22.42 3.53
C ARG A 55 -2.23 23.45 3.52
N ALA A 56 -1.97 24.68 3.95
CA ALA A 56 -2.91 25.78 3.82
C ALA A 56 -3.00 26.34 2.38
N LEU A 57 -1.88 26.27 1.63
CA LEU A 57 -1.84 26.68 0.23
C LEU A 57 -2.55 25.70 -0.70
N VAL A 58 -2.37 24.40 -0.48
CA VAL A 58 -2.99 23.33 -1.25
C VAL A 58 -3.48 22.24 -0.30
N PRO A 59 -4.73 21.77 -0.40
CA PRO A 59 -5.19 20.63 0.39
C PRO A 59 -4.34 19.37 0.11
N HIS A 60 -3.89 18.73 1.20
CA HIS A 60 -3.15 17.48 1.16
C HIS A 60 -3.95 16.37 1.82
N HIS A 61 -4.05 15.25 1.16
CA HIS A 61 -4.74 14.03 1.60
C HIS A 61 -3.74 12.93 1.94
N LEU A 62 -4.14 11.99 2.78
CA LEU A 62 -3.36 10.85 3.25
C LEU A 62 -2.11 11.27 4.07
N ILE A 63 -2.26 12.33 4.82
CA ILE A 63 -1.28 12.79 5.81
C ILE A 63 -1.97 12.79 7.18
N ASP A 64 -1.27 12.36 8.23
CA ASP A 64 -1.75 12.37 9.62
C ASP A 64 -3.07 11.60 9.84
N LEU A 65 -3.30 10.50 9.14
CA LEU A 65 -4.51 9.71 9.27
C LEU A 65 -4.46 8.73 10.45
N ASN A 66 -3.30 8.08 10.65
CA ASN A 66 -3.18 6.90 11.49
C ASN A 66 -2.30 7.17 12.71
N PRO A 67 -2.66 6.70 13.92
CA PRO A 67 -1.75 6.70 15.05
C PRO A 67 -0.54 5.80 14.80
N VAL A 68 0.62 6.12 15.41
CA VAL A 68 1.87 5.36 15.18
C VAL A 68 1.86 3.94 15.74
N ASP A 69 1.00 3.66 16.71
CA ASP A 69 0.80 2.36 17.35
C ASP A 69 -0.17 1.44 16.59
N GLN A 70 -0.80 1.94 15.53
CA GLN A 70 -1.69 1.15 14.69
C GLN A 70 -1.04 0.85 13.33
N PRO A 71 -1.13 -0.41 12.86
CA PRO A 71 -0.59 -0.76 11.55
C PRO A 71 -1.40 -0.11 10.43
N TYR A 72 -0.68 0.45 9.44
CA TYR A 72 -1.28 0.98 8.22
C TYR A 72 -0.65 0.30 7.01
N GLY A 73 -1.43 -0.55 6.37
CA GLY A 73 -0.96 -1.38 5.26
C GLY A 73 -1.42 -0.88 3.88
N ILE A 74 -0.97 -1.60 2.85
CA ILE A 74 -1.32 -1.27 1.46
C ILE A 74 -2.83 -1.26 1.19
N MET A 75 -3.61 -2.15 1.84
CA MET A 75 -5.07 -2.16 1.68
C MET A 75 -5.72 -0.89 2.21
N SER A 76 -5.30 -0.44 3.40
CA SER A 76 -5.79 0.82 3.98
C SER A 76 -5.45 1.99 3.05
N TYR A 77 -4.20 2.02 2.55
CA TYR A 77 -3.77 3.04 1.60
C TYR A 77 -4.62 3.06 0.33
N VAL A 78 -4.85 1.91 -0.28
CA VAL A 78 -5.65 1.82 -1.52
C VAL A 78 -7.06 2.34 -1.32
N ASN A 79 -7.72 1.93 -0.23
CA ASN A 79 -9.07 2.37 0.08
C ASN A 79 -9.14 3.88 0.32
N ASP A 80 -8.23 4.41 1.14
CA ASP A 80 -8.20 5.84 1.46
C ASP A 80 -7.82 6.68 0.25
N ALA A 81 -6.87 6.22 -0.58
CA ALA A 81 -6.46 6.91 -1.79
C ALA A 81 -7.60 6.96 -2.84
N GLN A 82 -8.31 5.85 -3.03
CA GLN A 82 -9.47 5.81 -3.93
C GLN A 82 -10.58 6.75 -3.45
N ALA A 83 -10.88 6.73 -2.15
CA ALA A 83 -11.88 7.62 -1.56
C ALA A 83 -11.49 9.10 -1.73
N ALA A 84 -10.24 9.46 -1.44
CA ALA A 84 -9.73 10.82 -1.60
C ALA A 84 -9.78 11.29 -3.06
N VAL A 85 -9.31 10.46 -4.00
CA VAL A 85 -9.35 10.79 -5.44
C VAL A 85 -10.78 10.96 -5.93
N ALA A 86 -11.70 10.08 -5.52
CA ALA A 86 -13.11 10.16 -5.90
C ALA A 86 -13.75 11.46 -5.37
N ASP A 87 -13.53 11.81 -4.11
CA ASP A 87 -14.02 13.05 -3.51
C ASP A 87 -13.50 14.30 -4.22
N ILE A 88 -12.20 14.37 -4.50
CA ILE A 88 -11.58 15.48 -5.23
C ILE A 88 -12.21 15.61 -6.62
N PHE A 89 -12.44 14.49 -7.32
CA PHE A 89 -13.07 14.50 -8.63
C PHE A 89 -14.54 14.92 -8.56
N VAL A 90 -15.30 14.54 -7.54
CA VAL A 90 -16.68 15.00 -7.32
C VAL A 90 -16.70 16.52 -7.18
N ARG A 91 -15.76 17.11 -6.47
CA ARG A 91 -15.61 18.58 -6.34
C ARG A 91 -15.09 19.29 -7.61
N GLY A 92 -14.89 18.55 -8.70
CA GLY A 92 -14.50 19.11 -10.00
C GLY A 92 -13.02 19.46 -10.13
N LYS A 93 -12.17 19.05 -9.17
CA LYS A 93 -10.75 19.36 -9.15
C LYS A 93 -9.90 18.23 -9.75
N SER A 94 -8.67 18.53 -10.10
CA SER A 94 -7.66 17.56 -10.51
C SER A 94 -6.87 17.08 -9.29
N VAL A 95 -6.15 15.95 -9.45
CA VAL A 95 -5.36 15.31 -8.39
C VAL A 95 -3.88 15.28 -8.78
N VAL A 96 -3.02 15.61 -7.84
CA VAL A 96 -1.57 15.37 -7.92
C VAL A 96 -1.19 14.29 -6.92
N ILE A 97 -0.76 13.13 -7.40
CA ILE A 97 -0.18 12.07 -6.57
C ILE A 97 1.32 12.36 -6.42
N THR A 98 1.82 12.43 -5.21
CA THR A 98 3.26 12.63 -4.98
C THR A 98 3.80 11.81 -3.82
N GLY A 99 4.98 11.23 -3.98
CA GLY A 99 5.65 10.43 -2.96
C GLY A 99 6.67 9.44 -3.52
N GLY A 100 7.29 8.68 -2.62
CA GLY A 100 8.37 7.74 -2.92
C GLY A 100 8.03 6.26 -2.72
N SER A 101 6.83 5.93 -2.21
CA SER A 101 6.44 4.54 -1.91
C SER A 101 6.00 3.80 -3.18
N GLY A 102 6.93 3.07 -3.79
CA GLY A 102 6.71 2.40 -5.08
C GLY A 102 5.51 1.45 -5.09
N LEU A 103 5.25 0.71 -3.99
CA LEU A 103 4.09 -0.18 -3.90
C LEU A 103 2.77 0.62 -3.87
N TYR A 104 2.75 1.75 -3.15
CA TYR A 104 1.59 2.64 -3.13
C TYR A 104 1.35 3.25 -4.51
N LEU A 105 2.41 3.71 -5.15
CA LEU A 105 2.31 4.26 -6.50
C LEU A 105 1.80 3.22 -7.50
N LYS A 106 2.27 1.98 -7.41
CA LYS A 106 1.84 0.88 -8.29
C LYS A 106 0.33 0.66 -8.22
N SER A 107 -0.32 0.89 -7.08
CA SER A 107 -1.75 0.68 -6.89
C SER A 107 -2.65 1.58 -7.76
N PHE A 108 -2.12 2.66 -8.32
CA PHE A 108 -2.84 3.51 -9.27
C PHE A 108 -2.86 2.96 -10.70
N PHE A 109 -2.05 1.95 -10.98
CA PHE A 109 -1.92 1.38 -12.33
C PHE A 109 -2.43 -0.04 -12.42
N VAL A 110 -2.19 -0.84 -11.38
CA VAL A 110 -2.56 -2.26 -11.33
C VAL A 110 -2.98 -2.65 -9.92
N PRO A 111 -3.80 -3.68 -9.76
CA PRO A 111 -4.07 -4.25 -8.44
C PRO A 111 -2.76 -4.67 -7.76
N VAL A 112 -2.59 -4.29 -6.48
CA VAL A 112 -1.41 -4.65 -5.67
C VAL A 112 -1.74 -5.61 -4.54
N THR A 113 -3.02 -5.86 -4.34
CA THR A 113 -3.56 -6.78 -3.34
C THR A 113 -4.72 -7.56 -3.94
N ASP A 114 -4.87 -8.80 -3.52
CA ASP A 114 -6.05 -9.60 -3.85
C ASP A 114 -7.23 -9.31 -2.89
N SER A 115 -8.37 -9.89 -3.20
CA SER A 115 -9.60 -9.76 -2.42
C SER A 115 -9.73 -10.81 -1.31
N VAL A 116 -8.71 -11.64 -1.07
CA VAL A 116 -8.76 -12.71 -0.07
C VAL A 116 -8.79 -12.12 1.34
N LYS A 117 -9.92 -12.29 2.01
CA LYS A 117 -10.12 -11.87 3.41
C LYS A 117 -9.70 -13.00 4.33
N VAL A 118 -8.52 -12.91 4.89
CA VAL A 118 -7.99 -13.86 5.85
C VAL A 118 -8.59 -13.56 7.23
N SER A 119 -9.17 -14.57 7.89
CA SER A 119 -9.70 -14.45 9.25
C SER A 119 -8.58 -14.34 10.28
N ASP A 120 -8.89 -13.78 11.45
CA ASP A 120 -7.94 -13.68 12.55
C ASP A 120 -7.54 -15.07 13.09
N LEU A 121 -8.43 -16.06 12.99
CA LEU A 121 -8.12 -17.44 13.34
C LEU A 121 -7.02 -18.02 12.45
N VAL A 122 -7.10 -17.85 11.14
CA VAL A 122 -6.05 -18.33 10.21
C VAL A 122 -4.74 -17.58 10.44
N ARG A 123 -4.79 -16.28 10.74
CA ARG A 123 -3.57 -15.52 11.07
C ARG A 123 -2.91 -16.03 12.33
N ALA A 124 -3.70 -16.33 13.37
CA ALA A 124 -3.19 -16.91 14.62
C ALA A 124 -2.57 -18.29 14.37
N GLU A 125 -3.27 -19.18 13.65
CA GLU A 125 -2.77 -20.51 13.27
C GLU A 125 -1.41 -20.41 12.56
N VAL A 126 -1.27 -19.55 11.58
CA VAL A 126 -0.01 -19.38 10.82
C VAL A 126 1.08 -18.73 11.67
N ALA A 127 0.73 -17.80 12.56
CA ALA A 127 1.68 -17.21 13.50
C ALA A 127 2.19 -18.24 14.50
N ASP A 128 1.35 -19.14 14.99
CA ASP A 128 1.72 -20.24 15.88
C ASP A 128 2.66 -21.22 15.17
N LEU A 129 2.39 -21.61 13.93
CA LEU A 129 3.29 -22.42 13.12
C LEU A 129 4.69 -21.78 12.98
N TYR A 130 4.73 -20.47 12.73
CA TYR A 130 5.98 -19.73 12.68
C TYR A 130 6.72 -19.72 14.01
N SER A 131 6.00 -19.57 15.11
CA SER A 131 6.57 -19.57 16.46
C SER A 131 7.15 -20.95 16.87
N LEU A 132 6.54 -22.03 16.37
CA LEU A 132 6.95 -23.41 16.67
C LEU A 132 8.19 -23.88 15.88
N GLY A 133 8.34 -23.46 14.62
CA GLY A 133 9.39 -23.98 13.75
C GLY A 133 9.96 -23.01 12.74
N GLY A 134 9.68 -21.71 12.91
CA GLY A 134 10.24 -20.66 12.05
C GLY A 134 9.80 -20.76 10.60
N LEU A 135 10.66 -20.26 9.71
CA LEU A 135 10.42 -20.22 8.28
C LEU A 135 10.32 -21.60 7.65
N ASP A 136 11.14 -22.57 8.14
CA ASP A 136 11.17 -23.93 7.59
C ASP A 136 9.82 -24.63 7.78
N LYS A 137 9.19 -24.46 8.95
CA LYS A 137 7.88 -25.05 9.25
C LYS A 137 6.77 -24.44 8.36
N LEU A 138 6.83 -23.14 8.12
CA LEU A 138 5.90 -22.49 7.19
C LEU A 138 6.06 -23.01 5.77
N LEU A 139 7.29 -23.19 5.30
CA LEU A 139 7.59 -23.71 3.97
C LEU A 139 7.15 -25.16 3.79
N GLU A 140 7.34 -26.00 4.82
CA GLU A 140 6.85 -27.38 4.86
C GLU A 140 5.33 -27.38 4.66
N GLU A 141 4.59 -26.63 5.49
CA GLU A 141 3.13 -26.55 5.43
C GLU A 141 2.63 -25.97 4.11
N LEU A 142 3.31 -24.94 3.60
CA LEU A 142 2.95 -24.34 2.31
C LEU A 142 3.13 -25.33 1.15
N ARG A 143 4.19 -26.14 1.16
CA ARG A 143 4.42 -27.17 0.14
C ARG A 143 3.39 -28.29 0.20
N CYS A 144 2.96 -28.68 1.41
CA CYS A 144 1.88 -29.64 1.57
C CYS A 144 0.55 -29.15 0.96
N ARG A 145 0.26 -27.86 1.13
CA ARG A 145 -0.97 -27.23 0.58
C ARG A 145 -0.87 -26.81 -0.88
N SER A 146 0.34 -26.76 -1.41
CA SER A 146 0.63 -26.37 -2.78
C SER A 146 1.60 -27.37 -3.44
N PRO A 147 1.16 -28.63 -3.67
CA PRO A 147 2.03 -29.68 -4.21
C PRO A 147 2.46 -29.38 -5.65
N GLU A 148 1.73 -28.54 -6.36
CA GLU A 148 2.06 -28.06 -7.73
C GLU A 148 3.24 -27.07 -7.73
N GLY A 149 3.75 -26.71 -6.53
CA GLY A 149 4.83 -25.75 -6.36
C GLY A 149 4.38 -24.45 -5.70
N ILE A 150 5.32 -23.54 -5.52
CA ILE A 150 5.11 -22.25 -4.83
C ILE A 150 5.32 -21.04 -5.75
N GLY A 151 5.46 -21.28 -7.06
CA GLY A 151 5.64 -20.23 -8.07
C GLY A 151 6.88 -19.36 -7.81
N ASN A 152 6.73 -18.06 -7.99
CA ASN A 152 7.83 -17.06 -7.80
C ASN A 152 7.88 -16.50 -6.38
N LEU A 153 7.42 -17.25 -5.37
CA LEU A 153 7.47 -16.80 -3.99
C LEU A 153 8.93 -16.64 -3.53
N ASP A 154 9.26 -15.48 -2.98
CA ASP A 154 10.50 -15.27 -2.26
C ASP A 154 10.46 -16.01 -0.92
N VAL A 155 11.05 -17.19 -0.92
CA VAL A 155 11.06 -18.12 0.23
C VAL A 155 11.92 -17.63 1.40
N ASN A 156 12.81 -16.66 1.18
CA ASN A 156 13.66 -16.09 2.22
C ASN A 156 12.97 -14.94 2.98
N ASN A 157 11.78 -14.54 2.55
CA ASN A 157 11.03 -13.48 3.20
C ASN A 157 9.86 -14.07 4.03
N PRO A 158 10.00 -14.11 5.37
CA PRO A 158 8.99 -14.72 6.24
C PRO A 158 7.59 -14.11 6.05
N ARG A 159 7.50 -12.79 5.88
CA ARG A 159 6.21 -12.12 5.68
C ARG A 159 5.51 -12.57 4.40
N ARG A 160 6.26 -12.80 3.33
CA ARG A 160 5.69 -13.29 2.06
C ARG A 160 5.23 -14.73 2.19
N VAL A 161 6.00 -15.57 2.89
CA VAL A 161 5.64 -16.97 3.12
C VAL A 161 4.41 -17.08 4.04
N LEU A 162 4.38 -16.33 5.16
CA LEU A 162 3.20 -16.22 6.02
C LEU A 162 1.95 -15.86 5.21
N ARG A 163 2.03 -14.80 4.42
CA ARG A 163 0.91 -14.32 3.62
C ARG A 163 0.46 -15.33 2.55
N ALA A 164 1.40 -16.03 1.93
CA ALA A 164 1.09 -17.08 0.96
C ALA A 164 0.34 -18.24 1.62
N LEU A 165 0.82 -18.70 2.78
CA LEU A 165 0.19 -19.79 3.54
C LEU A 165 -1.22 -19.40 4.03
N GLU A 166 -1.39 -18.21 4.61
CA GLU A 166 -2.70 -17.68 5.01
C GLU A 166 -3.71 -17.73 3.86
N ARG A 167 -3.29 -17.35 2.65
CA ARG A 167 -4.15 -17.36 1.46
C ARG A 167 -4.50 -18.77 1.01
N CYS A 168 -3.53 -19.69 1.00
CA CYS A 168 -3.78 -21.09 0.67
C CYS A 168 -4.76 -21.74 1.67
N ILE A 169 -4.59 -21.50 2.97
CA ILE A 169 -5.51 -21.99 4.02
C ILE A 169 -6.92 -21.42 3.80
N THR A 170 -7.02 -20.10 3.63
CA THR A 170 -8.32 -19.42 3.51
C THR A 170 -9.10 -19.86 2.28
N THR A 171 -8.43 -20.09 1.15
CA THR A 171 -9.09 -20.37 -0.13
C THR A 171 -9.15 -21.83 -0.48
N GLY A 172 -8.34 -22.68 0.15
CA GLY A 172 -8.16 -24.08 -0.24
C GLY A 172 -7.46 -24.27 -1.61
N LYS A 173 -6.91 -23.20 -2.19
CA LYS A 173 -6.24 -23.23 -3.50
C LYS A 173 -4.73 -23.30 -3.37
N ALA A 174 -4.08 -23.96 -4.31
CA ALA A 174 -2.62 -23.94 -4.45
C ALA A 174 -2.11 -22.55 -4.82
N LEU A 175 -0.89 -22.20 -4.39
CA LEU A 175 -0.34 -20.86 -4.56
C LEU A 175 -0.19 -20.42 -6.03
N PRO A 176 0.23 -21.28 -6.99
CA PRO A 176 0.30 -20.90 -8.40
C PRO A 176 -1.05 -20.46 -8.98
N LEU A 177 -2.15 -21.11 -8.57
CA LEU A 177 -3.50 -20.74 -8.99
C LEU A 177 -3.87 -19.33 -8.48
N LEU A 178 -3.57 -19.05 -7.20
CA LEU A 178 -3.80 -17.72 -6.61
C LEU A 178 -2.94 -16.63 -7.27
N GLN A 179 -1.72 -16.96 -7.67
CA GLN A 179 -0.85 -16.05 -8.41
C GLN A 179 -1.38 -15.77 -9.82
N ALA A 180 -1.87 -16.78 -10.51
CA ALA A 180 -2.46 -16.64 -11.84
C ALA A 180 -3.75 -15.81 -11.80
N GLU A 181 -4.67 -16.08 -10.87
CA GLU A 181 -5.89 -15.30 -10.68
C GLU A 181 -5.63 -13.83 -10.37
N PHE A 182 -4.55 -13.54 -9.66
CA PHE A 182 -4.14 -12.16 -9.34
C PHE A 182 -3.49 -11.44 -10.53
N SER A 183 -2.90 -12.18 -11.46
CA SER A 183 -2.22 -11.62 -12.64
C SER A 183 -3.15 -11.43 -13.84
N ALA A 184 -4.34 -12.02 -13.81
CA ALA A 184 -5.36 -11.92 -14.86
C ALA A 184 -6.22 -10.65 -14.69
#